data_d9a4b83fc9036d7717f5e0be43969a7d
#
_entry.id   d9a4b83fc9036d7717f5e0be43969a7d
#
_cell.length_a   1.000
_cell.length_b   1.000
_cell.length_c   1.000
_cell.angle_alpha   90.00
_cell.angle_beta   90.00
_cell.angle_gamma   90.00
#
_symmetry.space_group_name_H-M   'P 1'
#
loop_
_entity.id
_entity.type
_entity.pdbx_description
1 polymer ?
#
loop_
_entity_poly.entity_id
_entity_poly.type
_entity_poly.pdbx_seq_one_letter_code
_entity_poly.pdbx_strand_id
1 'polypeptide(L)'
;PEEFPQLKIDNPRLWWPLFKGKPDLYELKMTVSVKGQVSDSLKTRFGIREITSDQNTPDKSRQFYVNGKKIFIRGTNWIPEGMLRHSDERTYAELRYTKQSGVNLVRMWGGGIAESDYFFQLCDEMGLLVWQEFWLTGDTKHPHDQALYLANLESTVKRLRNHPSLAYYVSSNESTEVVGAKDLIMKLDGTRGYQMQSECDGVHDGSPYKQVNPMQHYENTASPRGSRVDGFNPEYGAPTLPTLETLREVMDEKDLWPINKEVWDYHDGGGFHLMSTMYKDLVNNYGTSQSIEEFAKKGQLVGA
;
A
#
# COMPACT_ATOMS: atom_id res chain seq x y z
N PRO A 1 5.06 31.94 -5.75
CA PRO A 1 6.51 32.26 -5.66
C PRO A 1 6.78 33.73 -5.83
N GLU A 2 6.00 34.45 -6.64
CA GLU A 2 6.20 35.92 -6.85
C GLU A 2 5.96 36.69 -5.58
N GLU A 3 4.97 36.34 -4.77
CA GLU A 3 4.68 36.96 -3.47
C GLU A 3 5.66 36.54 -2.36
N PHE A 4 6.30 35.37 -2.51
CA PHE A 4 7.20 34.79 -1.51
C PHE A 4 8.51 34.33 -2.17
N PRO A 5 9.39 35.23 -2.57
CA PRO A 5 10.63 34.89 -3.26
C PRO A 5 11.57 34.00 -2.43
N GLN A 6 11.46 34.05 -1.09
CA GLN A 6 12.18 33.14 -0.19
C GLN A 6 11.80 31.67 -0.33
N LEU A 7 10.68 31.34 -0.98
CA LEU A 7 10.28 29.97 -1.27
C LEU A 7 10.83 29.46 -2.62
N LYS A 8 11.54 30.32 -3.36
CA LYS A 8 12.24 29.90 -4.57
C LYS A 8 13.53 29.21 -4.19
N ILE A 9 13.70 27.99 -4.66
CA ILE A 9 14.91 27.20 -4.46
C ILE A 9 15.52 26.92 -5.84
N ASP A 10 16.69 27.47 -6.09
CA ASP A 10 17.42 27.23 -7.34
C ASP A 10 18.24 25.93 -7.19
N ASN A 11 18.21 25.09 -8.23
CA ASN A 11 18.88 23.77 -8.27
C ASN A 11 18.55 22.90 -7.05
N PRO A 12 17.26 22.59 -6.79
CA PRO A 12 16.87 21.88 -5.59
C PRO A 12 17.42 20.45 -5.56
N ARG A 13 17.72 19.96 -4.37
CA ARG A 13 17.88 18.53 -4.15
C ARG A 13 16.50 17.89 -4.27
N LEU A 14 16.39 16.91 -5.16
CA LEU A 14 15.12 16.23 -5.41
C LEU A 14 14.92 15.09 -4.42
N TRP A 15 13.68 14.91 -3.99
CA TRP A 15 13.27 13.71 -3.28
C TRP A 15 13.15 12.54 -4.24
N TRP A 16 13.70 11.39 -3.87
CA TRP A 16 13.67 10.16 -4.66
C TRP A 16 13.14 9.00 -3.84
N PRO A 17 12.35 8.12 -4.45
CA PRO A 17 11.96 6.87 -3.80
C PRO A 17 13.13 5.89 -3.72
N LEU A 18 12.95 4.90 -2.87
CA LEU A 18 13.91 3.81 -2.65
C LEU A 18 14.39 3.22 -4.00
N PHE A 19 15.67 2.94 -4.11
CA PHE A 19 16.41 2.45 -5.29
C PHE A 19 16.58 3.47 -6.45
N LYS A 20 16.15 4.71 -6.30
CA LYS A 20 16.36 5.74 -7.34
C LYS A 20 17.24 6.91 -6.89
N GLY A 21 17.36 7.10 -5.60
CA GLY A 21 18.17 8.17 -5.03
C GLY A 21 17.94 8.32 -3.54
N LYS A 22 18.22 9.52 -3.02
CA LYS A 22 17.99 9.87 -1.62
C LYS A 22 16.63 10.53 -1.45
N PRO A 23 15.88 10.22 -0.40
CA PRO A 23 14.64 10.91 -0.05
C PRO A 23 14.95 12.27 0.63
N ASP A 24 15.54 13.20 -0.13
CA ASP A 24 15.94 14.50 0.41
C ASP A 24 14.74 15.33 0.81
N LEU A 25 14.73 15.81 2.05
CA LEU A 25 13.68 16.66 2.61
C LEU A 25 14.24 18.03 2.97
N TYR A 26 13.39 19.04 2.82
CA TYR A 26 13.59 20.39 3.29
C TYR A 26 12.73 20.65 4.53
N GLU A 27 13.18 21.57 5.39
CA GLU A 27 12.39 22.08 6.50
C GLU A 27 11.89 23.48 6.15
N LEU A 28 10.60 23.72 6.30
CA LEU A 28 9.99 25.04 6.25
C LEU A 28 9.60 25.42 7.67
N LYS A 29 10.13 26.54 8.15
CA LYS A 29 9.72 27.15 9.40
C LYS A 29 8.91 28.41 9.11
N MET A 30 7.70 28.45 9.59
CA MET A 30 6.84 29.65 9.57
C MET A 30 6.78 30.21 10.99
N THR A 31 6.89 31.51 11.09
CA THR A 31 6.84 32.22 12.38
C THR A 31 5.89 33.41 12.27
N VAL A 32 4.95 33.49 13.19
CA VAL A 32 4.03 34.61 13.32
C VAL A 32 4.48 35.47 14.50
N SER A 33 4.62 36.80 14.26
CA SER A 33 5.02 37.73 15.29
C SER A 33 3.98 38.82 15.46
N VAL A 34 3.71 39.19 16.69
CA VAL A 34 2.84 40.30 17.06
C VAL A 34 3.68 41.34 17.83
N LYS A 35 3.72 42.58 17.34
CA LYS A 35 4.52 43.66 17.92
C LYS A 35 6.00 43.29 18.12
N GLY A 36 6.58 42.51 17.19
CA GLY A 36 7.98 42.10 17.24
C GLY A 36 8.29 40.89 18.13
N GLN A 37 7.30 40.35 18.82
CA GLN A 37 7.42 39.16 19.62
C GLN A 37 6.82 37.95 18.88
N VAL A 38 7.51 36.79 18.89
CA VAL A 38 6.99 35.57 18.30
C VAL A 38 5.76 35.12 19.08
N SER A 39 4.64 35.04 18.37
CA SER A 39 3.35 34.57 18.90
C SER A 39 3.14 33.09 18.64
N ASP A 40 3.58 32.61 17.47
CA ASP A 40 3.43 31.19 17.09
C ASP A 40 4.50 30.81 16.06
N SER A 41 4.80 29.52 15.98
CA SER A 41 5.69 28.98 14.95
C SER A 41 5.32 27.56 14.57
N LEU A 42 5.39 27.27 13.28
CA LEU A 42 5.17 25.95 12.72
C LEU A 42 6.40 25.51 11.95
N LYS A 43 6.78 24.25 12.12
CA LYS A 43 7.78 23.60 11.30
C LYS A 43 7.10 22.45 10.52
N THR A 44 7.40 22.36 9.23
CA THR A 44 6.97 21.25 8.38
C THR A 44 8.10 20.85 7.47
N ARG A 45 8.10 19.57 7.04
CA ARG A 45 9.05 19.07 6.05
C ARG A 45 8.36 18.84 4.73
N PHE A 46 9.08 18.99 3.66
CA PHE A 46 8.59 18.72 2.31
C PHE A 46 9.72 18.21 1.42
N GLY A 47 9.35 17.49 0.38
CA GLY A 47 10.28 17.04 -0.67
C GLY A 47 9.89 17.62 -2.02
N ILE A 48 10.89 17.97 -2.82
CA ILE A 48 10.68 18.48 -4.18
C ILE A 48 10.81 17.31 -5.15
N ARG A 49 9.73 17.00 -5.83
CA ARG A 49 9.69 15.91 -6.81
C ARG A 49 8.52 16.10 -7.79
N GLU A 50 8.60 15.44 -8.93
CA GLU A 50 7.51 15.24 -9.87
C GLU A 50 7.18 13.74 -9.93
N ILE A 51 5.90 13.38 -9.92
CA ILE A 51 5.44 12.00 -10.16
C ILE A 51 4.44 12.04 -11.30
N THR A 52 4.72 11.29 -12.34
CA THR A 52 3.84 11.12 -13.50
C THR A 52 3.62 9.65 -13.82
N SER A 53 2.59 9.36 -14.59
CA SER A 53 2.35 8.01 -15.09
C SER A 53 1.70 8.06 -16.47
N ASP A 54 1.90 7.00 -17.25
CA ASP A 54 1.26 6.82 -18.55
C ASP A 54 0.95 5.33 -18.81
N GLN A 55 0.37 5.03 -19.95
CA GLN A 55 0.07 3.69 -20.43
C GLN A 55 0.82 3.39 -21.75
N ASN A 56 2.00 3.98 -21.94
CA ASN A 56 2.83 3.79 -23.13
C ASN A 56 3.66 2.50 -23.05
N THR A 57 3.04 1.42 -22.62
CA THR A 57 3.58 0.08 -22.54
C THR A 57 2.94 -0.80 -23.62
N PRO A 58 3.57 -1.91 -24.04
CA PRO A 58 3.01 -2.79 -25.08
C PRO A 58 1.63 -3.33 -24.76
N ASP A 59 1.36 -3.61 -23.50
CA ASP A 59 0.12 -4.16 -22.97
C ASP A 59 -0.83 -3.10 -22.38
N LYS A 60 -0.47 -1.81 -22.54
CA LYS A 60 -1.21 -0.68 -21.97
C LYS A 60 -1.24 -0.62 -20.45
N SER A 61 -0.37 -1.36 -19.79
CA SER A 61 -0.21 -1.27 -18.33
C SER A 61 0.34 0.08 -17.90
N ARG A 62 -0.06 0.52 -16.71
CA ARG A 62 0.41 1.78 -16.14
C ARG A 62 1.89 1.73 -15.78
N GLN A 63 2.60 2.74 -16.21
CA GLN A 63 4.00 2.95 -15.92
C GLN A 63 4.19 4.26 -15.14
N PHE A 64 4.95 4.21 -14.05
CA PHE A 64 5.25 5.38 -13.23
C PHE A 64 6.64 5.95 -13.51
N TYR A 65 6.74 7.26 -13.34
CA TYR A 65 7.98 8.04 -13.43
C TYR A 65 8.11 8.95 -12.21
N VAL A 66 9.31 9.06 -11.68
CA VAL A 66 9.65 10.05 -10.65
C VAL A 66 10.79 10.91 -11.17
N ASN A 67 10.60 12.22 -11.15
CA ASN A 67 11.55 13.20 -11.69
C ASN A 67 11.99 12.85 -13.12
N GLY A 68 11.01 12.47 -13.96
CA GLY A 68 11.21 12.08 -15.36
C GLY A 68 11.88 10.71 -15.57
N LYS A 69 12.20 9.97 -14.52
CA LYS A 69 12.82 8.64 -14.63
C LYS A 69 11.83 7.53 -14.35
N LYS A 70 11.78 6.57 -15.29
CA LYS A 70 10.98 5.34 -15.13
C LYS A 70 11.37 4.58 -13.88
N ILE A 71 10.36 4.13 -13.13
CA ILE A 71 10.55 3.29 -11.96
C ILE A 71 9.82 1.96 -12.12
N PHE A 72 10.39 0.92 -11.55
CA PHE A 72 9.73 -0.35 -11.36
C PHE A 72 9.10 -0.36 -9.97
N ILE A 73 7.78 -0.53 -9.90
CA ILE A 73 7.06 -0.62 -8.64
C ILE A 73 7.17 -2.03 -8.08
N ARG A 74 7.69 -2.13 -6.87
CA ARG A 74 7.59 -3.30 -6.00
C ARG A 74 6.73 -2.88 -4.81
N GLY A 75 5.44 -3.23 -4.87
CA GLY A 75 4.46 -2.78 -3.91
C GLY A 75 4.10 -3.84 -2.89
N THR A 76 3.45 -3.39 -1.83
CA THR A 76 2.71 -4.23 -0.88
C THR A 76 1.40 -3.56 -0.54
N ASN A 77 0.39 -4.36 -0.20
CA ASN A 77 -0.87 -3.85 0.32
C ASN A 77 -0.75 -3.61 1.82
N TRP A 78 -1.24 -2.48 2.27
CA TRP A 78 -1.34 -2.11 3.67
C TRP A 78 -2.79 -2.22 4.11
N ILE A 79 -3.05 -3.26 4.90
CA ILE A 79 -4.37 -3.52 5.48
C ILE A 79 -4.30 -3.10 6.95
N PRO A 80 -5.18 -2.22 7.41
CA PRO A 80 -5.17 -1.79 8.80
C PRO A 80 -5.48 -2.96 9.74
N GLU A 81 -4.88 -2.93 10.92
CA GLU A 81 -5.21 -3.88 11.96
C GLU A 81 -6.69 -3.78 12.35
N GLY A 82 -7.36 -4.94 12.52
CA GLY A 82 -8.80 -5.00 12.78
C GLY A 82 -9.26 -4.24 14.04
N MET A 83 -8.38 -4.09 15.03
CA MET A 83 -8.66 -3.29 16.23
C MET A 83 -8.32 -1.81 16.08
N LEU A 84 -7.80 -1.39 14.94
CA LEU A 84 -7.35 -0.03 14.64
C LEU A 84 -6.39 0.55 15.70
N ARG A 85 -5.59 -0.32 16.33
CA ARG A 85 -4.60 0.06 17.32
C ARG A 85 -3.23 0.11 16.67
N HIS A 86 -2.67 1.31 16.62
CA HIS A 86 -1.32 1.53 16.10
C HIS A 86 -0.50 2.25 17.16
N SER A 87 0.69 1.73 17.44
CA SER A 87 1.71 2.53 18.14
C SER A 87 2.74 3.01 17.12
N ASP A 88 3.41 4.10 17.46
CA ASP A 88 4.48 4.65 16.62
C ASP A 88 5.62 3.63 16.45
N GLU A 89 5.94 2.86 17.50
CA GLU A 89 6.97 1.82 17.48
C GLU A 89 6.60 0.70 16.50
N ARG A 90 5.35 0.27 16.51
CA ARG A 90 4.87 -0.76 15.58
C ARG A 90 4.87 -0.25 14.14
N THR A 91 4.32 0.94 13.90
CA THR A 91 4.33 1.58 12.58
C THR A 91 5.75 1.71 12.03
N TYR A 92 6.70 2.14 12.87
CA TYR A 92 8.11 2.21 12.49
C TYR A 92 8.69 0.83 12.15
N ALA A 93 8.42 -0.18 12.95
CA ALA A 93 8.92 -1.54 12.74
C ALA A 93 8.40 -2.13 11.42
N GLU A 94 7.11 -2.02 11.17
CA GLU A 94 6.45 -2.53 9.96
C GLU A 94 6.96 -1.84 8.69
N LEU A 95 7.07 -0.51 8.68
CA LEU A 95 7.62 0.24 7.55
C LEU A 95 9.11 -0.03 7.33
N ARG A 96 9.87 -0.24 8.42
CA ARG A 96 11.28 -0.67 8.32
C ARG A 96 11.41 -2.03 7.66
N TYR A 97 10.59 -3.00 8.04
CA TYR A 97 10.56 -4.33 7.39
C TYR A 97 10.13 -4.22 5.93
N THR A 98 9.10 -3.44 5.66
CA THR A 98 8.64 -3.14 4.29
C THR A 98 9.78 -2.61 3.41
N LYS A 99 10.52 -1.63 3.91
CA LYS A 99 11.71 -1.10 3.22
C LYS A 99 12.80 -2.15 3.04
N GLN A 100 13.09 -2.94 4.09
CA GLN A 100 14.15 -3.97 4.06
C GLN A 100 13.81 -5.13 3.12
N SER A 101 12.54 -5.45 2.91
CA SER A 101 12.11 -6.44 1.93
C SER A 101 12.22 -5.97 0.47
N GLY A 102 12.65 -4.72 0.26
CA GLY A 102 12.85 -4.17 -1.08
C GLY A 102 11.58 -3.59 -1.71
N VAL A 103 10.54 -3.37 -0.93
CA VAL A 103 9.32 -2.68 -1.35
C VAL A 103 9.57 -1.18 -1.46
N ASN A 104 9.08 -0.56 -2.51
CA ASN A 104 9.19 0.89 -2.74
C ASN A 104 7.85 1.63 -2.85
N LEU A 105 6.73 0.91 -2.75
CA LEU A 105 5.39 1.48 -2.73
C LEU A 105 4.49 0.71 -1.75
N VAL A 106 3.74 1.46 -0.95
CA VAL A 106 2.71 0.94 -0.05
C VAL A 106 1.34 1.37 -0.59
N ARG A 107 0.47 0.41 -0.85
CA ARG A 107 -0.91 0.67 -1.24
C ARG A 107 -1.80 0.68 0.00
N MET A 108 -2.38 1.82 0.29
CA MET A 108 -3.40 1.98 1.33
C MET A 108 -4.72 1.48 0.77
N TRP A 109 -5.11 0.27 1.16
CA TRP A 109 -6.31 -0.38 0.65
C TRP A 109 -7.60 0.38 1.00
N GLY A 110 -8.55 0.44 0.07
CA GLY A 110 -9.79 1.20 0.20
C GLY A 110 -10.76 0.72 1.30
N GLY A 111 -10.60 -0.51 1.79
CA GLY A 111 -11.32 -0.98 2.98
C GLY A 111 -10.72 -0.53 4.32
N GLY A 112 -9.65 0.26 4.27
CA GLY A 112 -8.95 0.76 5.44
C GLY A 112 -9.23 2.23 5.74
N ILE A 113 -8.27 2.86 6.41
CA ILE A 113 -8.26 4.29 6.74
C ILE A 113 -6.99 4.93 6.20
N ALA A 114 -6.98 6.26 6.10
CA ALA A 114 -5.74 6.99 5.88
C ALA A 114 -4.94 7.00 7.19
N GLU A 115 -3.73 6.49 7.16
CA GLU A 115 -2.85 6.36 8.30
C GLU A 115 -2.47 7.70 8.95
N SER A 116 -1.80 7.63 10.10
CA SER A 116 -1.36 8.79 10.88
C SER A 116 -0.33 9.65 10.13
N ASP A 117 -0.16 10.88 10.57
CA ASP A 117 0.90 11.77 10.05
C ASP A 117 2.29 11.16 10.25
N TYR A 118 2.50 10.41 11.33
CA TYR A 118 3.75 9.72 11.59
C TYR A 118 4.06 8.65 10.54
N PHE A 119 3.07 7.89 10.09
CA PHE A 119 3.21 6.94 8.99
C PHE A 119 3.73 7.63 7.71
N PHE A 120 3.10 8.72 7.31
CA PHE A 120 3.50 9.46 6.11
C PHE A 120 4.88 10.12 6.26
N GLN A 121 5.21 10.63 7.45
CA GLN A 121 6.55 11.16 7.75
C GLN A 121 7.62 10.07 7.58
N LEU A 122 7.36 8.87 8.07
CA LEU A 122 8.28 7.74 7.88
C LEU A 122 8.41 7.33 6.42
N CYS A 123 7.30 7.32 5.67
CA CYS A 123 7.35 7.07 4.22
C CYS A 123 8.18 8.12 3.49
N ASP A 124 8.05 9.40 3.85
CA ASP A 124 8.85 10.49 3.32
C ASP A 124 10.34 10.29 3.58
N GLU A 125 10.71 9.92 4.81
CA GLU A 125 12.09 9.68 5.24
C GLU A 125 12.70 8.40 4.65
N MET A 126 11.90 7.36 4.50
CA MET A 126 12.35 6.07 4.00
C MET A 126 12.37 5.99 2.48
N GLY A 127 11.74 6.94 1.78
CA GLY A 127 11.60 6.92 0.33
C GLY A 127 10.58 5.90 -0.16
N LEU A 128 9.54 5.63 0.64
CA LEU A 128 8.44 4.76 0.26
C LEU A 128 7.35 5.57 -0.43
N LEU A 129 6.96 5.18 -1.62
CA LEU A 129 5.79 5.77 -2.28
C LEU A 129 4.51 5.28 -1.61
N VAL A 130 3.47 6.11 -1.61
CA VAL A 130 2.15 5.77 -1.10
C VAL A 130 1.11 5.94 -2.19
N TRP A 131 0.36 4.88 -2.43
CA TRP A 131 -0.87 4.86 -3.21
C TRP A 131 -2.03 4.91 -2.23
N GLN A 132 -2.78 6.00 -2.22
CA GLN A 132 -3.88 6.20 -1.27
C GLN A 132 -5.21 5.93 -1.93
N GLU A 133 -5.91 4.91 -1.46
CA GLU A 133 -7.32 4.69 -1.79
C GLU A 133 -8.23 5.31 -0.75
N PHE A 134 -9.47 5.61 -1.19
CA PHE A 134 -10.51 6.11 -0.31
C PHE A 134 -11.59 5.04 -0.09
N TRP A 135 -12.36 5.20 0.92
CA TRP A 135 -13.08 4.27 1.76
C TRP A 135 -14.31 3.58 1.12
N LEU A 136 -14.15 3.05 -0.08
CA LEU A 136 -15.13 2.16 -0.71
C LEU A 136 -14.44 0.88 -1.19
N THR A 137 -15.15 -0.24 -1.07
CA THR A 137 -14.73 -1.55 -1.58
C THR A 137 -15.78 -2.10 -2.53
N GLY A 138 -15.49 -3.21 -3.22
CA GLY A 138 -16.40 -3.86 -4.16
C GLY A 138 -17.81 -4.10 -3.61
N ASP A 139 -17.93 -4.33 -2.33
CA ASP A 139 -19.20 -4.57 -1.64
C ASP A 139 -19.98 -3.27 -1.34
N THR A 140 -19.32 -2.12 -1.37
CA THR A 140 -19.90 -0.83 -0.99
C THR A 140 -19.80 0.15 -2.15
N LYS A 141 -20.87 0.35 -2.87
CA LYS A 141 -20.89 1.22 -4.07
C LYS A 141 -21.14 2.68 -3.76
N HIS A 142 -21.73 2.99 -2.61
CA HIS A 142 -22.05 4.35 -2.23
C HIS A 142 -21.83 4.55 -0.73
N PRO A 143 -21.31 5.71 -0.29
CA PRO A 143 -21.24 6.03 1.12
C PRO A 143 -22.65 6.21 1.69
N HIS A 144 -22.83 5.87 2.97
CA HIS A 144 -24.10 6.12 3.67
C HIS A 144 -24.47 7.62 3.72
N ASP A 145 -23.45 8.46 3.86
CA ASP A 145 -23.59 9.92 3.85
C ASP A 145 -22.51 10.50 2.93
N GLN A 146 -22.95 10.95 1.75
CA GLN A 146 -22.05 11.51 0.74
C GLN A 146 -21.43 12.84 1.19
N ALA A 147 -22.16 13.68 1.92
CA ALA A 147 -21.63 14.96 2.38
C ALA A 147 -20.53 14.75 3.42
N LEU A 148 -20.74 13.84 4.36
CA LEU A 148 -19.74 13.44 5.35
C LEU A 148 -18.52 12.79 4.68
N TYR A 149 -18.73 11.93 3.69
CA TYR A 149 -17.64 11.31 2.92
C TYR A 149 -16.76 12.39 2.26
N LEU A 150 -17.36 13.34 1.55
CA LEU A 150 -16.63 14.41 0.86
C LEU A 150 -15.91 15.34 1.86
N ALA A 151 -16.51 15.63 3.01
CA ALA A 151 -15.85 16.41 4.06
C ALA A 151 -14.62 15.69 4.64
N ASN A 152 -14.71 14.38 4.89
CA ASN A 152 -13.58 13.56 5.31
C ASN A 152 -12.50 13.47 4.21
N LEU A 153 -12.90 13.31 2.96
CA LEU A 153 -12.00 13.32 1.80
C LEU A 153 -11.23 14.64 1.72
N GLU A 154 -11.93 15.76 1.83
CA GLU A 154 -11.31 17.10 1.83
C GLU A 154 -10.27 17.25 2.95
N SER A 155 -10.63 16.88 4.17
CA SER A 155 -9.73 16.92 5.33
C SER A 155 -8.50 16.05 5.11
N THR A 156 -8.69 14.83 4.63
CA THR A 156 -7.61 13.87 4.37
C THR A 156 -6.67 14.37 3.27
N VAL A 157 -7.19 14.83 2.14
CA VAL A 157 -6.35 15.36 1.05
C VAL A 157 -5.54 16.58 1.52
N LYS A 158 -6.15 17.50 2.27
CA LYS A 158 -5.45 18.66 2.83
C LYS A 158 -4.30 18.26 3.76
N ARG A 159 -4.50 17.22 4.56
CA ARG A 159 -3.49 16.67 5.47
C ARG A 159 -2.34 16.03 4.70
N LEU A 160 -2.64 15.25 3.66
CA LEU A 160 -1.67 14.39 3.00
C LEU A 160 -0.92 15.04 1.83
N ARG A 161 -1.50 16.02 1.16
CA ARG A 161 -0.99 16.58 -0.10
C ARG A 161 0.43 17.14 -0.06
N ASN A 162 0.98 17.44 1.12
CA ASN A 162 2.34 17.98 1.26
C ASN A 162 3.40 16.87 1.43
N HIS A 163 3.01 15.61 1.60
CA HIS A 163 3.94 14.50 1.72
C HIS A 163 4.52 14.12 0.34
N PRO A 164 5.84 14.16 0.14
CA PRO A 164 6.44 13.76 -1.13
C PRO A 164 6.26 12.27 -1.42
N SER A 165 6.12 11.44 -0.41
CA SER A 165 5.83 10.01 -0.53
C SER A 165 4.49 9.72 -1.19
N LEU A 166 3.48 10.56 -0.98
CA LEU A 166 2.17 10.37 -1.60
C LEU A 166 2.26 10.50 -3.11
N ALA A 167 2.05 9.40 -3.81
CA ALA A 167 2.28 9.28 -5.25
C ALA A 167 1.00 9.41 -6.07
N TYR A 168 -0.09 8.82 -5.60
CA TYR A 168 -1.28 8.62 -6.41
C TYR A 168 -2.54 8.55 -5.54
N TYR A 169 -3.64 9.07 -6.07
CA TYR A 169 -4.96 8.95 -5.44
C TYR A 169 -5.84 7.98 -6.21
N VAL A 170 -6.60 7.18 -5.48
CA VAL A 170 -7.56 6.23 -6.05
C VAL A 170 -8.87 6.34 -5.28
N SER A 171 -9.99 6.42 -5.99
CA SER A 171 -11.27 6.68 -5.33
C SER A 171 -11.80 5.49 -4.54
N SER A 172 -11.47 4.26 -4.96
CA SER A 172 -12.01 3.07 -4.32
C SER A 172 -11.22 1.80 -4.64
N ASN A 173 -11.39 0.77 -3.82
CA ASN A 173 -11.01 -0.58 -4.18
C ASN A 173 -12.15 -1.28 -4.89
N GLU A 174 -11.97 -1.67 -6.16
CA GLU A 174 -12.93 -2.47 -6.95
C GLU A 174 -14.38 -1.95 -6.92
N SER A 175 -14.56 -0.65 -6.75
CA SER A 175 -15.89 -0.04 -6.60
C SER A 175 -16.08 1.16 -7.52
N THR A 176 -17.08 1.96 -7.25
CA THR A 176 -17.42 3.15 -8.04
C THR A 176 -16.75 4.40 -7.47
N GLU A 177 -16.68 5.44 -8.29
CA GLU A 177 -16.30 6.78 -7.86
C GLU A 177 -17.48 7.48 -7.17
N VAL A 178 -17.23 8.12 -6.04
CA VAL A 178 -18.21 9.00 -5.42
C VAL A 178 -18.30 10.31 -6.20
N VAL A 179 -19.51 10.69 -6.57
CA VAL A 179 -19.76 11.93 -7.34
C VAL A 179 -19.15 13.13 -6.61
N GLY A 180 -18.31 13.88 -7.32
CA GLY A 180 -17.60 15.05 -6.81
C GLY A 180 -16.25 14.75 -6.15
N ALA A 181 -15.88 13.48 -5.90
CA ALA A 181 -14.60 13.13 -5.28
C ALA A 181 -13.41 13.55 -6.14
N LYS A 182 -13.43 13.21 -7.44
CA LYS A 182 -12.36 13.59 -8.37
C LYS A 182 -12.14 15.09 -8.43
N ASP A 183 -13.21 15.85 -8.65
CA ASP A 183 -13.13 17.31 -8.78
C ASP A 183 -12.58 17.94 -7.49
N LEU A 184 -12.97 17.42 -6.33
CA LEU A 184 -12.51 17.88 -5.04
C LEU A 184 -11.00 17.58 -4.86
N ILE A 185 -10.56 16.37 -5.16
CA ILE A 185 -9.13 15.99 -5.09
C ILE A 185 -8.31 16.87 -6.03
N MET A 186 -8.71 16.99 -7.28
CA MET A 186 -7.97 17.78 -8.28
C MET A 186 -7.93 19.27 -7.95
N LYS A 187 -8.97 19.80 -7.32
CA LYS A 187 -8.99 21.18 -6.80
C LYS A 187 -8.04 21.39 -5.63
N LEU A 188 -7.93 20.41 -4.75
CA LEU A 188 -7.12 20.51 -3.53
C LEU A 188 -5.64 20.17 -3.78
N ASP A 189 -5.39 19.23 -4.71
CA ASP A 189 -4.08 18.76 -5.08
C ASP A 189 -4.05 18.36 -6.57
N GLY A 190 -3.74 19.32 -7.42
CA GLY A 190 -3.61 19.12 -8.86
C GLY A 190 -2.26 18.56 -9.32
N THR A 191 -1.40 18.11 -8.39
CA THR A 191 -0.02 17.68 -8.71
C THR A 191 0.16 16.17 -8.77
N ARG A 192 -0.87 15.40 -8.40
CA ARG A 192 -0.83 13.93 -8.37
C ARG A 192 -1.83 13.34 -9.33
N GLY A 193 -1.52 12.14 -9.84
CA GLY A 193 -2.45 11.37 -10.63
C GLY A 193 -3.63 10.87 -9.79
N TYR A 194 -4.71 10.58 -10.48
CA TYR A 194 -5.95 10.06 -9.92
C TYR A 194 -6.53 8.98 -10.82
N GLN A 195 -7.12 7.97 -10.24
CA GLN A 195 -7.95 7.00 -10.96
C GLN A 195 -9.22 6.65 -10.17
N MET A 196 -10.24 6.23 -10.89
CA MET A 196 -11.59 6.00 -10.39
C MET A 196 -11.66 4.84 -9.39
N GLN A 197 -10.92 3.77 -9.65
CA GLN A 197 -10.87 2.59 -8.78
C GLN A 197 -9.57 1.82 -9.01
N SER A 198 -9.27 0.84 -8.15
CA SER A 198 -7.99 0.12 -8.14
C SER A 198 -7.64 -0.59 -9.45
N GLU A 199 -8.63 -1.05 -10.20
CA GLU A 199 -8.47 -1.92 -11.37
C GLU A 199 -8.87 -1.24 -12.68
N CYS A 200 -8.41 -0.04 -12.93
CA CYS A 200 -8.67 0.68 -14.17
C CYS A 200 -7.43 1.40 -14.69
N ASP A 201 -7.54 2.02 -15.85
CA ASP A 201 -6.51 2.87 -16.42
C ASP A 201 -5.10 2.23 -16.50
N GLY A 202 -5.06 0.97 -16.97
CA GLY A 202 -3.82 0.22 -17.12
C GLY A 202 -3.32 -0.44 -15.84
N VAL A 203 -4.15 -0.48 -14.81
CA VAL A 203 -3.98 -1.33 -13.63
C VAL A 203 -4.93 -2.50 -13.77
N HIS A 204 -4.39 -3.71 -13.66
CA HIS A 204 -5.12 -4.93 -13.95
C HIS A 204 -5.63 -5.59 -12.67
N ASP A 205 -6.64 -6.43 -12.82
CA ASP A 205 -7.29 -7.18 -11.76
C ASP A 205 -6.26 -7.90 -10.84
N GLY A 206 -6.48 -7.79 -9.53
CA GLY A 206 -5.72 -8.46 -8.49
C GLY A 206 -5.99 -9.96 -8.47
N SER A 207 -5.13 -10.75 -9.05
CA SER A 207 -5.27 -12.20 -9.10
C SER A 207 -3.99 -12.86 -9.65
N PRO A 208 -3.71 -14.10 -9.35
CA PRO A 208 -4.43 -15.04 -8.48
C PRO A 208 -4.01 -14.94 -7.01
N TYR A 209 -4.96 -15.18 -6.11
CA TYR A 209 -4.69 -15.38 -4.68
C TYR A 209 -4.47 -16.87 -4.38
N LYS A 210 -3.65 -17.52 -5.14
CA LYS A 210 -3.31 -18.92 -4.96
C LYS A 210 -1.87 -19.16 -5.36
N GLN A 211 -1.33 -20.23 -4.84
CA GLN A 211 0.00 -20.63 -5.18
C GLN A 211 0.01 -21.31 -6.51
N VAL A 212 0.87 -20.82 -7.35
CA VAL A 212 1.16 -21.40 -8.66
C VAL A 212 2.67 -21.51 -8.81
N ASN A 213 3.10 -22.43 -9.65
CA ASN A 213 4.51 -22.45 -10.04
C ASN A 213 4.89 -21.11 -10.64
N PRO A 214 6.00 -20.46 -10.22
CA PRO A 214 6.45 -19.18 -10.75
C PRO A 214 6.50 -19.12 -12.27
N MET A 215 6.85 -20.21 -12.96
CA MET A 215 6.86 -20.27 -14.41
C MET A 215 5.48 -20.03 -15.03
N GLN A 216 4.40 -20.38 -14.36
CA GLN A 216 3.04 -20.18 -14.86
C GLN A 216 2.69 -18.68 -14.96
N HIS A 217 3.30 -17.83 -14.13
CA HIS A 217 3.15 -16.37 -14.24
C HIS A 217 3.79 -15.86 -15.53
N TYR A 218 5.00 -16.31 -15.85
CA TYR A 218 5.68 -15.93 -17.08
C TYR A 218 5.03 -16.50 -18.36
N GLU A 219 4.40 -17.66 -18.24
CA GLU A 219 3.71 -18.33 -19.33
C GLU A 219 2.24 -17.91 -19.50
N ASN A 220 1.76 -16.97 -18.70
CA ASN A 220 0.37 -16.50 -18.70
C ASN A 220 -0.67 -17.59 -18.40
N THR A 221 -0.30 -18.58 -17.62
CA THR A 221 -1.17 -19.71 -17.27
C THR A 221 -1.63 -19.71 -15.80
N ALA A 222 -1.19 -18.71 -15.03
CA ALA A 222 -1.38 -18.66 -13.60
C ALA A 222 -2.81 -18.37 -13.16
N SER A 223 -3.55 -17.56 -13.93
CA SER A 223 -4.87 -17.12 -13.54
C SER A 223 -5.99 -18.00 -14.09
N PRO A 224 -6.99 -18.33 -13.28
CA PRO A 224 -8.21 -18.98 -13.76
C PRO A 224 -9.03 -18.13 -14.72
N ARG A 225 -8.80 -16.82 -14.79
CA ARG A 225 -9.39 -15.90 -15.74
C ARG A 225 -8.63 -15.86 -17.08
N GLY A 226 -7.67 -16.76 -17.29
CA GLY A 226 -6.82 -16.81 -18.49
C GLY A 226 -5.87 -15.63 -18.57
N SER A 227 -5.55 -15.04 -17.45
CA SER A 227 -4.80 -13.80 -17.43
C SER A 227 -3.32 -14.01 -17.52
N ARG A 228 -2.75 -13.06 -18.10
CA ARG A 228 -1.37 -12.69 -18.21
C ARG A 228 -0.75 -12.37 -16.87
N VAL A 229 0.57 -12.40 -16.83
CA VAL A 229 1.31 -11.52 -15.94
C VAL A 229 1.17 -10.12 -16.52
N ASP A 230 0.25 -9.35 -15.96
CA ASP A 230 0.01 -7.98 -16.41
C ASP A 230 1.09 -7.05 -15.89
N GLY A 231 1.38 -6.00 -16.64
CA GLY A 231 2.49 -5.11 -16.32
C GLY A 231 2.32 -4.31 -15.03
N PHE A 232 1.11 -4.08 -14.56
CA PHE A 232 0.82 -3.50 -13.26
C PHE A 232 -0.43 -4.14 -12.66
N ASN A 233 -0.22 -4.82 -11.54
CA ASN A 233 -1.28 -5.49 -10.79
C ASN A 233 -1.33 -4.91 -9.37
N PRO A 234 -2.48 -4.42 -8.87
CA PRO A 234 -2.58 -3.77 -7.57
C PRO A 234 -2.63 -4.76 -6.41
N GLU A 235 -3.03 -5.99 -6.71
CA GLU A 235 -3.20 -7.05 -5.73
C GLU A 235 -2.65 -8.36 -6.29
N TYR A 236 -1.59 -8.82 -5.68
CA TYR A 236 -0.94 -10.05 -6.10
C TYR A 236 -0.39 -10.74 -4.85
N GLY A 237 -0.68 -12.01 -4.71
CA GLY A 237 -0.17 -12.74 -3.58
C GLY A 237 -0.71 -14.15 -3.47
N ALA A 238 -0.12 -14.89 -2.57
CA ALA A 238 -0.56 -16.22 -2.19
C ALA A 238 -0.83 -16.24 -0.69
N PRO A 239 -1.82 -17.05 -0.25
CA PRO A 239 -2.00 -17.30 1.16
C PRO A 239 -0.74 -17.92 1.75
N THR A 240 -0.27 -17.37 2.88
CA THR A 240 0.88 -17.89 3.61
C THR A 240 0.52 -18.13 5.06
N LEU A 241 1.22 -19.09 5.70
CA LEU A 241 1.11 -19.26 7.14
C LEU A 241 1.82 -18.12 7.88
N PRO A 242 1.30 -17.66 9.02
CA PRO A 242 2.05 -16.84 9.95
C PRO A 242 3.33 -17.55 10.42
N THR A 243 4.21 -16.82 11.08
CA THR A 243 5.37 -17.45 11.71
C THR A 243 4.95 -18.41 12.81
N LEU A 244 5.82 -19.36 13.15
CA LEU A 244 5.53 -20.33 14.20
C LEU A 244 5.28 -19.64 15.56
N GLU A 245 6.00 -18.55 15.83
CA GLU A 245 5.80 -17.74 17.03
C GLU A 245 4.37 -17.21 17.09
N THR A 246 3.86 -16.65 15.99
CA THR A 246 2.47 -16.17 15.92
C THR A 246 1.46 -17.30 16.07
N LEU A 247 1.70 -18.46 15.44
CA LEU A 247 0.82 -19.62 15.61
C LEU A 247 0.73 -20.04 17.08
N ARG A 248 1.84 -20.01 17.82
CA ARG A 248 1.89 -20.33 19.27
C ARG A 248 1.24 -19.27 20.15
N GLU A 249 1.11 -18.04 19.68
CA GLU A 249 0.38 -17.00 20.40
C GLU A 249 -1.14 -17.12 20.31
N VAL A 250 -1.64 -17.73 19.22
CA VAL A 250 -3.08 -17.79 18.92
C VAL A 250 -3.69 -19.19 19.10
N MET A 251 -2.87 -20.24 19.21
CA MET A 251 -3.33 -21.63 19.35
C MET A 251 -2.56 -22.37 20.44
N ASP A 252 -3.22 -23.31 21.13
CA ASP A 252 -2.55 -24.21 22.06
C ASP A 252 -1.63 -25.20 21.34
N GLU A 253 -0.48 -25.56 21.94
CA GLU A 253 0.49 -26.50 21.38
C GLU A 253 -0.13 -27.84 20.95
N LYS A 254 -1.12 -28.36 21.70
CA LYS A 254 -1.84 -29.61 21.42
C LYS A 254 -2.64 -29.56 20.12
N ASP A 255 -3.03 -28.36 19.68
CA ASP A 255 -3.85 -28.12 18.49
C ASP A 255 -3.04 -27.72 17.26
N LEU A 256 -1.75 -27.40 17.47
CA LEU A 256 -0.83 -27.05 16.39
C LEU A 256 -0.41 -28.29 15.57
N TRP A 257 -0.07 -29.38 16.26
CA TRP A 257 0.42 -30.58 15.59
C TRP A 257 0.15 -31.87 16.39
N PRO A 258 -0.39 -32.96 15.77
CA PRO A 258 -0.96 -32.97 14.41
C PRO A 258 -2.05 -31.91 14.25
N ILE A 259 -2.23 -31.38 13.05
CA ILE A 259 -3.19 -30.30 12.79
C ILE A 259 -4.57 -30.67 13.33
N ASN A 260 -5.06 -29.92 14.31
CA ASN A 260 -6.45 -29.99 14.73
C ASN A 260 -7.29 -29.16 13.75
N LYS A 261 -7.94 -29.86 12.82
CA LYS A 261 -8.68 -29.23 11.73
C LYS A 261 -9.74 -28.22 12.21
N GLU A 262 -10.45 -28.52 13.29
CA GLU A 262 -11.52 -27.66 13.84
C GLU A 262 -10.93 -26.30 14.31
N VAL A 263 -9.85 -26.37 15.08
CA VAL A 263 -9.16 -25.15 15.59
C VAL A 263 -8.53 -24.36 14.45
N TRP A 264 -7.88 -25.02 13.53
CA TRP A 264 -7.24 -24.35 12.40
C TRP A 264 -8.27 -23.71 11.45
N ASP A 265 -9.38 -24.40 11.16
CA ASP A 265 -10.46 -23.84 10.34
C ASP A 265 -11.13 -22.63 11.02
N TYR A 266 -11.20 -22.61 12.36
CA TYR A 266 -11.66 -21.43 13.10
C TYR A 266 -10.76 -20.20 12.88
N HIS A 267 -9.46 -20.40 12.83
CA HIS A 267 -8.49 -19.33 12.58
C HIS A 267 -8.33 -18.95 11.09
N ASP A 268 -8.84 -19.76 10.18
CA ASP A 268 -8.74 -19.54 8.74
C ASP A 268 -9.59 -18.37 8.23
N GLY A 269 -10.54 -17.89 8.99
CA GLY A 269 -11.44 -16.81 8.59
C GLY A 269 -12.38 -17.12 7.42
N GLY A 270 -12.29 -18.27 6.81
CA GLY A 270 -13.25 -18.87 5.85
C GLY A 270 -13.39 -18.20 4.48
N GLY A 271 -12.78 -17.06 4.24
CA GLY A 271 -12.99 -16.28 3.02
C GLY A 271 -12.32 -16.85 1.77
N PHE A 272 -11.09 -17.30 1.90
CA PHE A 272 -10.27 -17.77 0.78
C PHE A 272 -9.91 -19.26 0.86
N HIS A 273 -10.46 -20.00 1.81
CA HIS A 273 -10.18 -21.43 2.04
C HIS A 273 -8.68 -21.75 2.12
N LEU A 274 -7.95 -20.93 2.84
CA LEU A 274 -6.49 -20.89 2.80
C LEU A 274 -5.84 -22.16 3.32
N MET A 275 -6.38 -22.71 4.42
CA MET A 275 -5.79 -23.91 5.04
C MET A 275 -5.83 -25.13 4.14
N SER A 276 -6.97 -25.43 3.53
CA SER A 276 -7.08 -26.59 2.64
C SER A 276 -6.23 -26.42 1.38
N THR A 277 -6.20 -25.22 0.80
CA THR A 277 -5.39 -24.90 -0.38
C THR A 277 -3.91 -24.98 -0.04
N MET A 278 -3.48 -24.30 1.01
CA MET A 278 -2.08 -24.25 1.42
C MET A 278 -1.55 -25.62 1.83
N TYR A 279 -2.33 -26.40 2.58
CA TYR A 279 -1.93 -27.76 2.96
C TYR A 279 -1.71 -28.65 1.72
N LYS A 280 -2.63 -28.54 0.75
CA LYS A 280 -2.51 -29.26 -0.52
C LYS A 280 -1.27 -28.84 -1.29
N ASP A 281 -1.02 -27.55 -1.40
CA ASP A 281 0.11 -27.02 -2.14
C ASP A 281 1.44 -27.32 -1.45
N LEU A 282 1.49 -27.24 -0.13
CA LEU A 282 2.66 -27.67 0.66
C LEU A 282 3.00 -29.15 0.43
N VAL A 283 2.01 -30.03 0.52
CA VAL A 283 2.21 -31.45 0.29
C VAL A 283 2.69 -31.71 -1.14
N ASN A 284 2.11 -31.02 -2.10
CA ASN A 284 2.46 -31.22 -3.51
C ASN A 284 3.85 -30.69 -3.85
N ASN A 285 4.24 -29.51 -3.30
CA ASN A 285 5.48 -28.83 -3.70
C ASN A 285 6.67 -29.19 -2.81
N TYR A 286 6.46 -29.38 -1.51
CA TYR A 286 7.53 -29.55 -0.51
C TYR A 286 7.47 -30.86 0.25
N GLY A 287 6.51 -31.73 -0.08
CA GLY A 287 6.30 -33.03 0.56
C GLY A 287 5.63 -32.91 1.94
N THR A 288 5.42 -34.09 2.56
CA THR A 288 4.75 -34.20 3.86
C THR A 288 5.61 -33.65 4.98
N SER A 289 5.01 -32.88 5.89
CA SER A 289 5.68 -32.37 7.09
C SER A 289 5.53 -33.35 8.26
N GLN A 290 6.54 -33.40 9.12
CA GLN A 290 6.58 -34.27 10.30
C GLN A 290 6.39 -33.47 11.62
N SER A 291 6.46 -32.15 11.57
CA SER A 291 6.26 -31.29 12.73
C SER A 291 5.66 -29.94 12.34
N ILE A 292 5.20 -29.21 13.34
CA ILE A 292 4.68 -27.84 13.13
C ILE A 292 5.79 -26.89 12.62
N GLU A 293 7.02 -27.04 13.09
CA GLU A 293 8.16 -26.24 12.65
C GLU A 293 8.42 -26.43 11.15
N GLU A 294 8.39 -27.67 10.71
CA GLU A 294 8.57 -28.00 9.29
C GLU A 294 7.40 -27.47 8.45
N PHE A 295 6.18 -27.68 8.92
CA PHE A 295 4.96 -27.20 8.25
C PHE A 295 4.92 -25.69 8.13
N ALA A 296 5.17 -24.95 9.22
CA ALA A 296 5.20 -23.48 9.21
C ALA A 296 6.29 -22.95 8.26
N LYS A 297 7.48 -23.53 8.29
CA LYS A 297 8.57 -23.15 7.38
C LYS A 297 8.21 -23.37 5.90
N LYS A 298 7.61 -24.51 5.58
CA LYS A 298 7.10 -24.80 4.22
C LYS A 298 6.00 -23.81 3.82
N GLY A 299 5.09 -23.47 4.76
CA GLY A 299 4.04 -22.50 4.53
C GLY A 299 4.57 -21.12 4.16
N GLN A 300 5.64 -20.69 4.79
CA GLN A 300 6.29 -19.44 4.43
C GLN A 300 7.04 -19.51 3.10
N LEU A 301 7.71 -20.60 2.81
CA LEU A 301 8.37 -20.81 1.51
C LEU A 301 7.40 -20.80 0.34
N VAL A 302 6.17 -21.20 0.59
CA VAL A 302 5.11 -21.22 -0.42
C VAL A 302 4.70 -19.79 -0.83
N GLY A 303 4.77 -18.82 0.07
CA GLY A 303 4.45 -17.41 -0.21
C GLY A 303 5.64 -16.57 -0.70
N ALA A 304 6.85 -17.10 -0.61
CA ALA A 304 8.08 -16.40 -1.01
C ALA A 304 8.36 -16.54 -2.51
#